data_e31d0baeffee5bf34b448ff5b077a5e0
#
_entry.id   e31d0baeffee5bf34b448ff5b077a5e0
#
_cell.length_a   1.000
_cell.length_b   1.000
_cell.length_c   1.000
_cell.angle_alpha   90.00
_cell.angle_beta   90.00
_cell.angle_gamma   90.00
#
_symmetry.space_group_name_H-M   'P 1'
#
loop_
_entity.id
_entity.type
_entity.pdbx_description
1 polymer ?
#
loop_
_entity_poly.entity_id
_entity_poly.type
_entity_poly.pdbx_seq_one_letter_code
_entity_poly.pdbx_strand_id
1 'polypeptide(L)'
;MSRTKVAVIGSGNIGTDLMIKVLRLSDTLEMAAMVGIDPESDGLARARRMKVPTTHEGVDGLIAMDHFGEIDIVFDATSASAHMHNAAKLAPYGKKLVDLTPAAIGPYVVPPVNLDEHLDGDASNVNMVTCGGQATIPMVHAVSRVTPVPYAEIVASIASRSAGPGTRANIDEFTETTAKAIEAVGGARRGKAIIILNPAEPPLIMRDTVLCLIGDADHDAIRSSVRDMAERVAEYVPGYRVKQEVQFTPVAADEPVDTLVPAGADPVTTKVTVFLEVEGAAHYLPAYAGNLDIMTSAALRTAEAIARRLPAAAEVA
;
A
#
# COMPACT_ATOMS: atom_id res chain seq x y z
N MET A 1 -13.32 -11.25 22.70
CA MET A 1 -12.11 -11.82 22.09
C MET A 1 -10.95 -10.92 22.42
N SER A 2 -9.78 -11.45 22.79
CA SER A 2 -8.57 -10.62 22.97
C SER A 2 -8.17 -10.02 21.63
N ARG A 3 -7.70 -8.76 21.64
CA ARG A 3 -7.17 -8.12 20.42
C ARG A 3 -5.78 -8.67 20.11
N THR A 4 -5.47 -8.81 18.83
CA THR A 4 -4.13 -9.19 18.37
C THR A 4 -3.15 -8.06 18.62
N LYS A 5 -2.05 -8.34 19.32
CA LYS A 5 -1.03 -7.34 19.66
C LYS A 5 -0.12 -7.06 18.47
N VAL A 6 0.07 -5.77 18.18
CA VAL A 6 0.87 -5.33 17.04
C VAL A 6 1.95 -4.33 17.45
N ALA A 7 3.07 -4.36 16.75
CA ALA A 7 4.11 -3.34 16.85
C ALA A 7 4.28 -2.58 15.53
N VAL A 8 4.72 -1.34 15.61
CA VAL A 8 5.12 -0.53 14.45
C VAL A 8 6.59 -0.17 14.57
N ILE A 9 7.39 -0.57 13.58
CA ILE A 9 8.79 -0.14 13.43
C ILE A 9 8.81 1.01 12.41
N GLY A 10 9.34 2.16 12.84
CA GLY A 10 9.38 3.39 12.06
C GLY A 10 8.52 4.48 12.68
N SER A 11 9.14 5.42 13.40
CA SER A 11 8.48 6.52 14.12
C SER A 11 8.26 7.79 13.29
N GLY A 12 8.32 7.66 11.95
CA GLY A 12 8.00 8.74 11.02
C GLY A 12 6.49 8.96 10.83
N ASN A 13 6.13 9.73 9.79
CA ASN A 13 4.73 10.07 9.51
C ASN A 13 3.84 8.85 9.27
N ILE A 14 4.31 7.88 8.47
CA ILE A 14 3.56 6.66 8.15
C ILE A 14 3.31 5.82 9.41
N GLY A 15 4.36 5.50 10.16
CA GLY A 15 4.21 4.70 11.38
C GLY A 15 3.36 5.40 12.46
N THR A 16 3.49 6.72 12.59
CA THR A 16 2.67 7.50 13.53
C THR A 16 1.19 7.50 13.13
N ASP A 17 0.88 7.68 11.83
CA ASP A 17 -0.49 7.62 11.32
C ASP A 17 -1.09 6.23 11.52
N LEU A 18 -0.32 5.18 11.20
CA LEU A 18 -0.74 3.80 11.40
C LEU A 18 -1.02 3.47 12.86
N MET A 19 -0.14 3.87 13.78
CA MET A 19 -0.37 3.74 15.22
C MET A 19 -1.70 4.39 15.64
N ILE A 20 -1.94 5.62 15.18
CA ILE A 20 -3.18 6.35 15.50
C ILE A 20 -4.40 5.66 14.92
N LYS A 21 -4.32 5.11 13.70
CA LYS A 21 -5.40 4.33 13.08
C LYS A 21 -5.69 3.05 13.86
N VAL A 22 -4.67 2.29 14.25
CA VAL A 22 -4.86 1.10 15.10
C VAL A 22 -5.59 1.48 16.39
N LEU A 23 -5.14 2.53 17.08
CA LEU A 23 -5.73 2.96 18.36
C LEU A 23 -7.17 3.46 18.25
N ARG A 24 -7.57 4.04 17.12
CA ARG A 24 -8.86 4.72 16.97
C ARG A 24 -9.89 3.96 16.15
N LEU A 25 -9.43 3.15 15.20
CA LEU A 25 -10.31 2.55 14.20
C LEU A 25 -10.39 1.02 14.32
N SER A 26 -9.39 0.35 14.93
CA SER A 26 -9.38 -1.09 14.99
C SER A 26 -10.02 -1.63 16.26
N ASP A 27 -10.96 -2.55 16.07
CA ASP A 27 -11.53 -3.36 17.16
C ASP A 27 -10.82 -4.72 17.32
N THR A 28 -9.95 -5.09 16.35
CA THR A 28 -9.27 -6.38 16.32
C THR A 28 -7.79 -6.31 16.71
N LEU A 29 -7.17 -5.13 16.57
CA LEU A 29 -5.75 -4.92 16.85
C LEU A 29 -5.55 -4.06 18.11
N GLU A 30 -4.41 -4.29 18.80
CA GLU A 30 -3.97 -3.53 19.96
C GLU A 30 -2.51 -3.13 19.81
N MET A 31 -2.22 -1.83 19.97
CA MET A 31 -0.83 -1.33 19.92
C MET A 31 -0.05 -1.78 21.14
N ALA A 32 0.95 -2.65 20.93
CA ALA A 32 1.85 -3.14 21.95
C ALA A 32 3.19 -2.37 21.98
N ALA A 33 3.69 -1.90 20.83
CA ALA A 33 4.94 -1.15 20.78
C ALA A 33 5.02 -0.19 19.59
N MET A 34 5.67 0.96 19.82
CA MET A 34 6.14 1.88 18.77
C MET A 34 7.67 1.97 18.84
N VAL A 35 8.31 1.68 17.71
CA VAL A 35 9.76 1.49 17.62
C VAL A 35 10.38 2.55 16.70
N GLY A 36 11.43 3.19 17.15
CA GLY A 36 12.23 4.14 16.37
C GLY A 36 13.73 3.92 16.58
N ILE A 37 14.54 4.82 16.02
CA ILE A 37 15.99 4.86 16.21
C ILE A 37 16.46 6.20 16.74
N ASP A 38 15.57 7.20 16.80
CA ASP A 38 15.85 8.53 17.33
C ASP A 38 15.01 8.76 18.60
N PRO A 39 15.65 8.92 19.78
CA PRO A 39 14.94 9.13 21.04
C PRO A 39 14.09 10.42 21.06
N GLU A 40 14.47 11.43 20.24
CA GLU A 40 13.80 12.73 20.13
C GLU A 40 12.69 12.73 19.07
N SER A 41 12.42 11.60 18.43
CA SER A 41 11.37 11.46 17.42
C SER A 41 10.00 11.90 17.96
N ASP A 42 9.30 12.80 17.22
CA ASP A 42 7.91 13.23 17.57
C ASP A 42 6.95 12.03 17.59
N GLY A 43 7.15 11.04 16.72
CA GLY A 43 6.34 9.81 16.71
C GLY A 43 6.47 9.04 18.03
N LEU A 44 7.69 8.83 18.55
CA LEU A 44 7.90 8.18 19.85
C LEU A 44 7.35 9.03 21.00
N ALA A 45 7.55 10.35 20.96
CA ALA A 45 7.00 11.24 21.96
C ALA A 45 5.45 11.20 21.99
N ARG A 46 4.82 11.09 20.82
CA ARG A 46 3.38 10.94 20.68
C ARG A 46 2.89 9.58 21.20
N ALA A 47 3.58 8.50 20.87
CA ALA A 47 3.28 7.15 21.37
C ALA A 47 3.30 7.13 22.91
N ARG A 48 4.33 7.72 23.55
CA ARG A 48 4.43 7.82 25.01
C ARG A 48 3.22 8.58 25.61
N ARG A 49 2.80 9.71 25.01
CA ARG A 49 1.61 10.45 25.45
C ARG A 49 0.33 9.63 25.34
N MET A 50 0.25 8.73 24.35
CA MET A 50 -0.88 7.81 24.15
C MET A 50 -0.73 6.50 24.94
N LYS A 51 0.28 6.40 25.81
CA LYS A 51 0.57 5.25 26.68
C LYS A 51 0.92 3.96 25.88
N VAL A 52 1.42 4.10 24.69
CA VAL A 52 2.00 2.99 23.91
C VAL A 52 3.45 2.80 24.35
N PRO A 53 3.89 1.59 24.70
CA PRO A 53 5.29 1.29 24.98
C PRO A 53 6.21 1.69 23.81
N THR A 54 7.39 2.21 24.12
CA THR A 54 8.31 2.70 23.06
C THR A 54 9.73 2.24 23.29
N THR A 55 10.47 2.03 22.22
CA THR A 55 11.94 1.92 22.23
C THR A 55 12.54 2.75 21.10
N HIS A 56 13.77 3.24 21.29
CA HIS A 56 14.56 3.92 20.26
C HIS A 56 15.77 3.10 19.82
N GLU A 57 15.83 1.83 20.21
CA GLU A 57 16.91 0.90 19.88
C GLU A 57 16.57 0.00 18.66
N GLY A 58 15.62 0.44 17.82
CA GLY A 58 15.24 -0.30 16.63
C GLY A 58 14.64 -1.69 16.93
N VAL A 59 14.83 -2.62 15.99
CA VAL A 59 14.30 -3.98 16.10
C VAL A 59 14.88 -4.75 17.29
N ASP A 60 16.13 -4.49 17.65
CA ASP A 60 16.76 -5.15 18.81
C ASP A 60 16.09 -4.70 20.13
N GLY A 61 15.74 -3.42 20.24
CA GLY A 61 14.96 -2.90 21.37
C GLY A 61 13.53 -3.49 21.41
N LEU A 62 12.91 -3.74 20.26
CA LEU A 62 11.62 -4.43 20.22
C LEU A 62 11.71 -5.85 20.76
N ILE A 63 12.71 -6.60 20.30
CA ILE A 63 12.95 -7.99 20.73
C ILE A 63 13.27 -8.09 22.24
N ALA A 64 13.91 -7.06 22.79
CA ALA A 64 14.25 -6.99 24.21
C ALA A 64 13.09 -6.59 25.14
N MET A 65 11.93 -6.22 24.61
CA MET A 65 10.76 -5.89 25.46
C MET A 65 10.19 -7.16 26.14
N ASP A 66 9.88 -7.07 27.42
CA ASP A 66 9.34 -8.19 28.23
C ASP A 66 8.08 -8.83 27.58
N HIS A 67 7.26 -8.02 26.93
CA HIS A 67 6.02 -8.46 26.27
C HIS A 67 6.17 -8.75 24.76
N PHE A 68 7.40 -8.80 24.22
CA PHE A 68 7.63 -9.09 22.81
C PHE A 68 7.01 -10.42 22.35
N GLY A 69 7.03 -11.42 23.24
CA GLY A 69 6.41 -12.73 22.96
C GLY A 69 4.92 -12.65 22.58
N GLU A 70 4.22 -11.66 23.10
CA GLU A 70 2.78 -11.47 22.92
C GLU A 70 2.41 -10.72 21.61
N ILE A 71 3.40 -10.16 20.91
CA ILE A 71 3.20 -9.44 19.64
C ILE A 71 3.13 -10.46 18.52
N ASP A 72 2.05 -10.44 17.74
CA ASP A 72 1.85 -11.36 16.62
C ASP A 72 2.19 -10.73 15.27
N ILE A 73 1.89 -9.44 15.10
CA ILE A 73 2.07 -8.73 13.83
C ILE A 73 2.99 -7.53 14.04
N VAL A 74 3.94 -7.36 13.11
CA VAL A 74 4.85 -6.21 13.10
C VAL A 74 4.70 -5.48 11.77
N PHE A 75 4.32 -4.22 11.85
CA PHE A 75 4.35 -3.31 10.70
C PHE A 75 5.75 -2.71 10.56
N ASP A 76 6.28 -2.68 9.36
CA ASP A 76 7.54 -2.00 9.07
C ASP A 76 7.32 -0.80 8.16
N ALA A 77 7.48 0.39 8.72
CA ALA A 77 7.33 1.69 8.04
C ALA A 77 8.68 2.44 7.98
N THR A 78 9.77 1.72 7.74
CA THR A 78 11.13 2.25 7.68
C THR A 78 11.59 2.50 6.23
N SER A 79 12.71 1.95 5.81
CA SER A 79 13.25 1.96 4.44
C SER A 79 13.47 0.54 3.93
N ALA A 80 13.65 0.37 2.62
CA ALA A 80 13.86 -0.94 2.02
C ALA A 80 15.05 -1.70 2.66
N SER A 81 16.17 -1.02 2.86
CA SER A 81 17.36 -1.63 3.48
C SER A 81 17.14 -1.97 4.96
N ALA A 82 16.46 -1.11 5.71
CA ALA A 82 16.14 -1.38 7.11
C ALA A 82 15.16 -2.55 7.24
N HIS A 83 14.17 -2.64 6.37
CA HIS A 83 13.22 -3.76 6.38
C HIS A 83 13.92 -5.11 6.16
N MET A 84 14.87 -5.20 5.23
CA MET A 84 15.66 -6.43 5.04
C MET A 84 16.35 -6.87 6.33
N HIS A 85 16.93 -5.92 7.06
CA HIS A 85 17.55 -6.19 8.36
C HIS A 85 16.53 -6.62 9.42
N ASN A 86 15.43 -5.88 9.54
CA ASN A 86 14.37 -6.14 10.51
C ASN A 86 13.72 -7.51 10.28
N ALA A 87 13.40 -7.83 9.02
CA ALA A 87 12.81 -9.11 8.64
C ALA A 87 13.72 -10.29 9.00
N ALA A 88 15.02 -10.18 8.71
CA ALA A 88 16.00 -11.20 9.08
C ALA A 88 16.10 -11.40 10.61
N LYS A 89 16.05 -10.31 11.38
CA LYS A 89 16.07 -10.36 12.85
C LYS A 89 14.80 -10.98 13.43
N LEU A 90 13.65 -10.72 12.83
CA LEU A 90 12.35 -11.20 13.32
C LEU A 90 11.99 -12.61 12.84
N ALA A 91 12.64 -13.12 11.80
CA ALA A 91 12.38 -14.44 11.22
C ALA A 91 12.36 -15.60 12.26
N PRO A 92 13.29 -15.67 13.24
CA PRO A 92 13.29 -16.77 14.23
C PRO A 92 12.07 -16.79 15.16
N TYR A 93 11.33 -15.69 15.24
CA TYR A 93 10.24 -15.52 16.21
C TYR A 93 8.84 -15.77 15.64
N GLY A 94 8.74 -16.12 14.35
CA GLY A 94 7.47 -16.47 13.71
C GLY A 94 6.44 -15.33 13.63
N LYS A 95 6.88 -14.08 13.74
CA LYS A 95 5.99 -12.91 13.66
C LYS A 95 5.52 -12.71 12.22
N LYS A 96 4.28 -12.26 12.04
CA LYS A 96 3.76 -11.82 10.74
C LYS A 96 4.20 -10.39 10.48
N LEU A 97 4.82 -10.13 9.33
CA LEU A 97 5.32 -8.82 8.94
C LEU A 97 4.39 -8.21 7.88
N VAL A 98 4.02 -6.95 8.07
CA VAL A 98 3.33 -6.12 7.08
C VAL A 98 4.30 -5.01 6.68
N ASP A 99 4.88 -5.17 5.50
CA ASP A 99 5.94 -4.29 4.97
C ASP A 99 5.34 -3.13 4.18
N LEU A 100 5.52 -1.90 4.69
CA LEU A 100 5.12 -0.66 4.03
C LEU A 100 6.29 -0.01 3.26
N THR A 101 7.41 -0.72 3.12
CA THR A 101 8.59 -0.24 2.39
C THR A 101 8.62 -0.83 0.97
N PRO A 102 9.38 -0.25 0.04
CA PRO A 102 9.53 -0.81 -1.29
C PRO A 102 10.54 -1.99 -1.36
N ALA A 103 10.87 -2.64 -0.24
CA ALA A 103 11.84 -3.76 -0.19
C ALA A 103 11.38 -5.00 -0.97
N ALA A 104 10.07 -5.22 -1.08
CA ALA A 104 9.47 -6.29 -1.87
C ALA A 104 10.01 -7.70 -1.56
N ILE A 105 10.19 -8.03 -0.28
CA ILE A 105 10.67 -9.34 0.16
C ILE A 105 9.56 -10.40 0.10
N GLY A 106 8.34 -10.04 0.49
CA GLY A 106 7.17 -10.91 0.49
C GLY A 106 6.29 -10.72 -0.74
N PRO A 107 5.19 -11.48 -0.85
CA PRO A 107 4.21 -11.27 -1.90
C PRO A 107 3.59 -9.86 -1.82
N TYR A 108 3.30 -9.29 -2.99
CA TYR A 108 2.58 -8.03 -3.08
C TYR A 108 1.13 -8.20 -2.68
N VAL A 109 0.64 -7.35 -1.78
CA VAL A 109 -0.75 -7.36 -1.33
C VAL A 109 -1.43 -6.03 -1.62
N VAL A 110 -2.53 -6.10 -2.34
CA VAL A 110 -3.46 -5.01 -2.60
C VAL A 110 -4.83 -5.48 -2.12
N PRO A 111 -5.35 -4.98 -0.98
CA PRO A 111 -6.47 -5.58 -0.27
C PRO A 111 -7.69 -5.96 -1.12
N PRO A 112 -8.23 -5.10 -2.01
CA PRO A 112 -9.43 -5.46 -2.76
C PRO A 112 -9.15 -6.40 -3.94
N VAL A 113 -7.87 -6.75 -4.20
CA VAL A 113 -7.48 -7.60 -5.33
C VAL A 113 -7.14 -9.01 -4.89
N ASN A 114 -6.14 -9.17 -4.02
CA ASN A 114 -5.54 -10.47 -3.74
C ASN A 114 -5.28 -10.76 -2.24
N LEU A 115 -5.86 -9.98 -1.32
CA LEU A 115 -5.63 -10.19 0.12
C LEU A 115 -5.97 -11.62 0.55
N ASP A 116 -7.12 -12.15 0.12
CA ASP A 116 -7.60 -13.47 0.54
C ASP A 116 -6.64 -14.60 0.14
N GLU A 117 -5.90 -14.46 -0.95
CA GLU A 117 -4.90 -15.44 -1.42
C GLU A 117 -3.70 -15.58 -0.45
N HIS A 118 -3.46 -14.56 0.36
CA HIS A 118 -2.31 -14.49 1.27
C HIS A 118 -2.67 -14.66 2.75
N LEU A 119 -3.95 -14.84 3.08
CA LEU A 119 -4.40 -15.02 4.47
C LEU A 119 -4.14 -16.43 5.00
N ASP A 120 -4.29 -17.44 4.16
CA ASP A 120 -4.16 -18.85 4.52
C ASP A 120 -2.76 -19.42 4.21
N GLY A 121 -1.85 -18.58 3.72
CA GLY A 121 -0.50 -18.98 3.32
C GLY A 121 0.54 -18.90 4.45
N ASP A 122 1.65 -19.63 4.25
CA ASP A 122 2.80 -19.61 5.17
C ASP A 122 3.63 -18.31 5.09
N ALA A 123 3.21 -17.32 4.28
CA ALA A 123 3.93 -16.08 4.14
C ALA A 123 4.04 -15.36 5.50
N SER A 124 5.26 -15.29 6.02
CA SER A 124 5.57 -14.53 7.23
C SER A 124 5.71 -13.03 6.98
N ASN A 125 5.83 -12.62 5.72
CA ASN A 125 6.00 -11.23 5.30
C ASN A 125 5.12 -10.95 4.08
N VAL A 126 4.33 -9.88 4.12
CA VAL A 126 3.53 -9.37 3.01
C VAL A 126 3.94 -7.94 2.70
N ASN A 127 4.11 -7.62 1.43
CA ASN A 127 4.54 -6.30 0.98
C ASN A 127 3.35 -5.47 0.47
N MET A 128 3.20 -4.27 1.02
CA MET A 128 2.11 -3.34 0.68
C MET A 128 2.39 -2.53 -0.60
N VAL A 129 3.34 -2.94 -1.41
CA VAL A 129 3.73 -2.28 -2.66
C VAL A 129 4.25 -0.85 -2.40
N THR A 130 3.49 0.14 -2.83
CA THR A 130 3.74 1.58 -2.66
C THR A 130 2.41 2.33 -2.56
N CYS A 131 2.43 3.57 -2.12
CA CYS A 131 1.22 4.39 -2.06
C CYS A 131 0.56 4.56 -3.45
N GLY A 132 1.36 4.78 -4.50
CA GLY A 132 0.87 4.83 -5.88
C GLY A 132 0.33 3.48 -6.34
N GLY A 133 0.98 2.39 -5.96
CA GLY A 133 0.51 1.04 -6.24
C GLY A 133 -0.84 0.73 -5.58
N GLN A 134 -0.99 1.05 -4.30
CA GLN A 134 -2.26 0.86 -3.58
C GLN A 134 -3.42 1.66 -4.20
N ALA A 135 -3.13 2.84 -4.75
CA ALA A 135 -4.14 3.67 -5.39
C ALA A 135 -4.52 3.17 -6.80
N THR A 136 -3.57 2.68 -7.59
CA THR A 136 -3.75 2.50 -9.03
C THR A 136 -3.88 1.05 -9.49
N ILE A 137 -3.23 0.10 -8.82
CA ILE A 137 -3.31 -1.33 -9.17
C ILE A 137 -4.75 -1.87 -9.11
N PRO A 138 -5.62 -1.48 -8.16
CA PRO A 138 -7.02 -1.86 -8.21
C PRO A 138 -7.71 -1.52 -9.53
N MET A 139 -7.38 -0.37 -10.13
CA MET A 139 -7.96 0.06 -11.40
C MET A 139 -7.39 -0.73 -12.59
N VAL A 140 -6.08 -1.02 -12.58
CA VAL A 140 -5.48 -1.93 -13.59
C VAL A 140 -6.16 -3.28 -13.52
N HIS A 141 -6.32 -3.84 -12.32
CA HIS A 141 -7.00 -5.12 -12.11
C HIS A 141 -8.48 -5.06 -12.53
N ALA A 142 -9.17 -3.96 -12.28
CA ALA A 142 -10.54 -3.77 -12.70
C ALA A 142 -10.71 -3.85 -14.24
N VAL A 143 -9.70 -3.40 -15.00
CA VAL A 143 -9.67 -3.56 -16.45
C VAL A 143 -9.27 -4.98 -16.84
N SER A 144 -8.18 -5.52 -16.24
CA SER A 144 -7.60 -6.80 -16.62
C SER A 144 -8.52 -8.01 -16.35
N ARG A 145 -9.41 -7.93 -15.36
CA ARG A 145 -10.43 -8.98 -15.11
C ARG A 145 -11.55 -9.02 -16.15
N VAL A 146 -11.65 -8.00 -17.01
CA VAL A 146 -12.65 -7.94 -18.09
C VAL A 146 -12.02 -8.29 -19.44
N THR A 147 -10.80 -7.82 -19.71
CA THR A 147 -10.10 -8.02 -20.98
C THR A 147 -8.58 -8.07 -20.76
N PRO A 148 -7.82 -8.79 -21.62
CA PRO A 148 -6.36 -8.75 -21.53
C PRO A 148 -5.80 -7.34 -21.61
N VAL A 149 -4.79 -7.05 -20.78
CA VAL A 149 -4.08 -5.75 -20.72
C VAL A 149 -2.62 -5.97 -21.12
N PRO A 150 -2.24 -5.82 -22.39
CA PRO A 150 -0.86 -5.93 -22.85
C PRO A 150 0.10 -4.96 -22.17
N TYR A 151 -0.37 -3.75 -21.85
CA TYR A 151 0.43 -2.72 -21.19
C TYR A 151 -0.43 -1.86 -20.27
N ALA A 152 0.09 -1.59 -19.08
CA ALA A 152 -0.48 -0.60 -18.17
C ALA A 152 0.59 0.37 -17.66
N GLU A 153 0.24 1.65 -17.58
CA GLU A 153 1.09 2.71 -17.00
C GLU A 153 0.29 3.46 -15.95
N ILE A 154 0.97 3.78 -14.84
CA ILE A 154 0.38 4.65 -13.83
C ILE A 154 1.23 5.91 -13.65
N VAL A 155 0.57 7.04 -13.44
CA VAL A 155 1.19 8.30 -13.03
C VAL A 155 0.60 8.68 -11.69
N ALA A 156 1.40 8.57 -10.63
CA ALA A 156 1.01 8.97 -9.27
C ALA A 156 1.53 10.38 -8.96
N SER A 157 0.62 11.34 -8.77
CA SER A 157 0.96 12.72 -8.42
C SER A 157 0.59 12.99 -6.97
N ILE A 158 1.60 13.13 -6.12
CA ILE A 158 1.47 13.41 -4.69
C ILE A 158 1.96 14.81 -4.34
N ALA A 159 1.43 15.41 -3.29
CA ALA A 159 1.96 16.67 -2.78
C ALA A 159 3.43 16.52 -2.39
N SER A 160 4.30 17.41 -2.84
CA SER A 160 5.73 17.36 -2.49
C SER A 160 5.95 17.40 -0.96
N ARG A 161 5.08 18.07 -0.22
CA ARG A 161 5.11 18.11 1.26
C ARG A 161 4.82 16.76 1.92
N SER A 162 4.08 15.86 1.29
CA SER A 162 3.80 14.51 1.81
C SER A 162 4.92 13.51 1.50
N ALA A 163 5.84 13.83 0.59
CA ALA A 163 7.01 13.02 0.29
C ALA A 163 8.12 13.28 1.31
N GLY A 164 8.22 12.41 2.31
CA GLY A 164 9.28 12.44 3.31
C GLY A 164 10.66 12.04 2.75
N PRO A 165 11.73 12.10 3.59
CA PRO A 165 13.08 11.71 3.19
C PRO A 165 13.14 10.28 2.61
N GLY A 166 12.41 9.33 3.20
CA GLY A 166 12.36 7.95 2.73
C GLY A 166 11.81 7.85 1.29
N THR A 167 10.69 8.50 0.99
CA THR A 167 10.12 8.52 -0.37
C THR A 167 11.09 9.13 -1.38
N ARG A 168 11.77 10.22 -1.02
CA ARG A 168 12.72 10.91 -1.91
C ARG A 168 13.98 10.11 -2.18
N ALA A 169 14.44 9.33 -1.20
CA ALA A 169 15.63 8.49 -1.31
C ALA A 169 15.38 7.19 -2.08
N ASN A 170 14.11 6.76 -2.21
CA ASN A 170 13.74 5.45 -2.78
C ASN A 170 12.79 5.61 -3.99
N ILE A 171 13.00 6.63 -4.83
CA ILE A 171 12.15 6.88 -6.03
C ILE A 171 12.31 5.73 -7.05
N ASP A 172 13.52 5.23 -7.23
CA ASP A 172 13.80 4.15 -8.18
C ASP A 172 13.12 2.85 -7.71
N GLU A 173 13.25 2.50 -6.44
CA GLU A 173 12.58 1.36 -5.83
C GLU A 173 11.05 1.50 -5.88
N PHE A 174 10.53 2.73 -5.72
CA PHE A 174 9.10 3.00 -5.87
C PHE A 174 8.63 2.63 -7.28
N THR A 175 9.32 3.10 -8.31
CA THR A 175 8.90 2.87 -9.70
C THR A 175 9.05 1.41 -10.10
N GLU A 176 10.13 0.76 -9.70
CA GLU A 176 10.40 -0.66 -9.99
C GLU A 176 9.39 -1.57 -9.29
N THR A 177 9.18 -1.39 -7.99
CA THR A 177 8.24 -2.20 -7.19
C THR A 177 6.82 -2.01 -7.68
N THR A 178 6.40 -0.78 -7.99
CA THR A 178 5.06 -0.52 -8.53
C THR A 178 4.88 -1.15 -9.91
N ALA A 179 5.86 -1.05 -10.80
CA ALA A 179 5.79 -1.65 -12.14
C ALA A 179 5.63 -3.18 -12.07
N LYS A 180 6.44 -3.84 -11.24
CA LYS A 180 6.33 -5.30 -10.99
C LYS A 180 4.96 -5.69 -10.41
N ALA A 181 4.43 -4.90 -9.49
CA ALA A 181 3.13 -5.18 -8.89
C ALA A 181 1.95 -4.91 -9.86
N ILE A 182 2.07 -3.97 -10.79
CA ILE A 182 1.12 -3.79 -11.90
C ILE A 182 1.03 -5.08 -12.73
N GLU A 183 2.16 -5.76 -12.97
CA GLU A 183 2.19 -7.03 -13.68
C GLU A 183 1.65 -8.17 -12.81
N ALA A 184 2.19 -8.36 -11.62
CA ALA A 184 1.92 -9.51 -10.77
C ALA A 184 0.52 -9.50 -10.13
N VAL A 185 -0.01 -8.33 -9.77
CA VAL A 185 -1.28 -8.16 -9.07
C VAL A 185 -2.32 -7.47 -9.97
N GLY A 186 -1.91 -6.45 -10.73
CA GLY A 186 -2.77 -5.73 -11.65
C GLY A 186 -3.20 -6.55 -12.88
N GLY A 187 -2.42 -7.57 -13.25
CA GLY A 187 -2.71 -8.46 -14.38
C GLY A 187 -2.32 -7.89 -15.74
N ALA A 188 -1.55 -6.81 -15.80
CA ALA A 188 -0.97 -6.33 -17.05
C ALA A 188 0.23 -7.20 -17.47
N ARG A 189 0.45 -7.39 -18.77
CA ARG A 189 1.63 -8.13 -19.25
C ARG A 189 2.94 -7.34 -19.11
N ARG A 190 2.85 -6.00 -19.14
CA ARG A 190 3.96 -5.07 -18.89
C ARG A 190 3.46 -3.87 -18.14
N GLY A 191 4.13 -3.55 -17.04
CA GLY A 191 3.81 -2.43 -16.16
C GLY A 191 4.83 -1.30 -16.25
N LYS A 192 4.37 -0.05 -16.07
CA LYS A 192 5.22 1.12 -15.89
C LYS A 192 4.63 2.02 -14.82
N ALA A 193 5.50 2.59 -14.00
CA ALA A 193 5.09 3.55 -12.97
C ALA A 193 5.89 4.84 -13.06
N ILE A 194 5.19 5.96 -12.85
CA ILE A 194 5.76 7.30 -12.80
C ILE A 194 5.27 7.96 -11.51
N ILE A 195 6.16 8.59 -10.77
CA ILE A 195 5.81 9.42 -9.62
C ILE A 195 6.10 10.90 -9.91
N ILE A 196 5.16 11.76 -9.54
CA ILE A 196 5.28 13.21 -9.62
C ILE A 196 5.18 13.79 -8.21
N LEU A 197 6.24 14.47 -7.77
CA LEU A 197 6.24 15.24 -6.52
C LEU A 197 5.73 16.65 -6.84
N ASN A 198 4.44 16.89 -6.65
CA ASN A 198 3.77 18.14 -7.02
C ASN A 198 4.10 19.26 -6.03
N PRO A 199 4.75 20.36 -6.47
CA PRO A 199 5.16 21.47 -5.61
C PRO A 199 4.08 22.55 -5.39
N ALA A 200 2.86 22.35 -5.87
CA ALA A 200 1.80 23.36 -5.78
C ALA A 200 1.52 23.82 -4.33
N GLU A 201 1.26 25.10 -4.17
CA GLU A 201 0.84 25.76 -2.94
C GLU A 201 -0.49 26.50 -3.17
N PRO A 202 -1.53 26.21 -2.38
CA PRO A 202 -1.62 25.17 -1.34
C PRO A 202 -1.45 23.76 -1.90
N PRO A 203 -0.99 22.79 -1.06
CA PRO A 203 -0.77 21.41 -1.51
C PRO A 203 -2.06 20.78 -2.04
N LEU A 204 -1.94 20.09 -3.18
CA LEU A 204 -3.06 19.37 -3.77
C LEU A 204 -3.16 17.95 -3.18
N ILE A 205 -4.38 17.42 -3.10
CA ILE A 205 -4.60 16.01 -2.81
C ILE A 205 -3.94 15.13 -3.87
N MET A 206 -3.69 13.85 -3.53
CA MET A 206 -3.15 12.88 -4.47
C MET A 206 -4.07 12.73 -5.68
N ARG A 207 -3.48 12.75 -6.88
CA ARG A 207 -4.16 12.58 -8.16
C ARG A 207 -3.38 11.61 -9.02
N ASP A 208 -4.06 10.57 -9.47
CA ASP A 208 -3.40 9.55 -10.24
C ASP A 208 -4.10 9.33 -11.58
N THR A 209 -3.32 8.88 -12.54
CA THR A 209 -3.81 8.46 -13.84
C THR A 209 -3.40 7.03 -14.08
N VAL A 210 -4.35 6.19 -14.47
CA VAL A 210 -4.11 4.82 -14.92
C VAL A 210 -4.40 4.77 -16.41
N LEU A 211 -3.45 4.25 -17.18
CA LEU A 211 -3.53 4.03 -18.61
C LEU A 211 -3.40 2.53 -18.88
N CYS A 212 -4.38 1.93 -19.55
CA CYS A 212 -4.32 0.55 -19.98
C CYS A 212 -4.48 0.49 -21.50
N LEU A 213 -3.58 -0.19 -22.20
CA LEU A 213 -3.74 -0.52 -23.61
C LEU A 213 -4.44 -1.87 -23.71
N ILE A 214 -5.54 -1.90 -24.47
CA ILE A 214 -6.39 -3.09 -24.65
C ILE A 214 -6.76 -3.30 -26.13
N GLY A 215 -7.20 -4.51 -26.47
CA GLY A 215 -7.87 -4.79 -27.72
C GLY A 215 -9.33 -4.34 -27.72
N ASP A 216 -10.13 -4.94 -28.59
CA ASP A 216 -11.59 -4.72 -28.61
C ASP A 216 -12.23 -5.35 -27.35
N ALA A 217 -13.08 -4.60 -26.65
CA ALA A 217 -13.68 -5.04 -25.41
C ALA A 217 -15.00 -4.31 -25.11
N ASP A 218 -15.80 -4.86 -24.21
CA ASP A 218 -17.03 -4.24 -23.71
C ASP A 218 -16.69 -3.07 -22.76
N HIS A 219 -16.85 -1.84 -23.25
CA HIS A 219 -16.56 -0.62 -22.48
C HIS A 219 -17.48 -0.46 -21.25
N ASP A 220 -18.74 -0.92 -21.33
CA ASP A 220 -19.67 -0.80 -20.21
C ASP A 220 -19.34 -1.80 -19.10
N ALA A 221 -18.89 -3.00 -19.47
CA ALA A 221 -18.35 -3.95 -18.51
C ALA A 221 -17.11 -3.40 -17.80
N ILE A 222 -16.20 -2.72 -18.52
CA ILE A 222 -15.02 -2.07 -17.91
C ILE A 222 -15.46 -0.94 -16.97
N ARG A 223 -16.41 -0.07 -17.37
CA ARG A 223 -16.93 1.01 -16.49
C ARG A 223 -17.52 0.45 -15.20
N SER A 224 -18.34 -0.60 -15.31
CA SER A 224 -18.92 -1.27 -14.13
C SER A 224 -17.85 -1.83 -13.24
N SER A 225 -16.87 -2.56 -13.81
CA SER A 225 -15.77 -3.15 -13.09
C SER A 225 -14.91 -2.12 -12.33
N VAL A 226 -14.61 -0.98 -12.95
CA VAL A 226 -13.87 0.13 -12.34
C VAL A 226 -14.66 0.74 -11.19
N ARG A 227 -15.96 0.94 -11.35
CA ARG A 227 -16.84 1.48 -10.29
C ARG A 227 -16.87 0.55 -9.08
N ASP A 228 -17.17 -0.72 -9.30
CA ASP A 228 -17.23 -1.74 -8.22
C ASP A 228 -15.91 -1.82 -7.45
N MET A 229 -14.80 -1.74 -8.17
CA MET A 229 -13.47 -1.77 -7.55
C MET A 229 -13.18 -0.48 -6.75
N ALA A 230 -13.59 0.68 -7.27
CA ALA A 230 -13.43 1.95 -6.55
C ALA A 230 -14.24 1.97 -5.25
N GLU A 231 -15.45 1.42 -5.24
CA GLU A 231 -16.28 1.26 -4.05
C GLU A 231 -15.58 0.36 -3.01
N ARG A 232 -15.01 -0.76 -3.43
CA ARG A 232 -14.24 -1.66 -2.54
C ARG A 232 -13.02 -0.99 -1.91
N VAL A 233 -12.31 -0.13 -2.66
CA VAL A 233 -11.20 0.65 -2.09
C VAL A 233 -11.74 1.69 -1.10
N ALA A 234 -12.84 2.37 -1.44
CA ALA A 234 -13.45 3.39 -0.60
C ALA A 234 -13.96 2.87 0.76
N GLU A 235 -14.22 1.55 0.89
CA GLU A 235 -14.57 0.93 2.19
C GLU A 235 -13.52 1.18 3.28
N TYR A 236 -12.23 1.21 2.90
CA TYR A 236 -11.14 1.44 3.86
C TYR A 236 -10.35 2.73 3.61
N VAL A 237 -10.60 3.41 2.49
CA VAL A 237 -10.06 4.73 2.14
C VAL A 237 -11.22 5.64 1.70
N PRO A 238 -11.98 6.24 2.63
CA PRO A 238 -13.21 6.99 2.28
C PRO A 238 -12.99 8.16 1.31
N GLY A 239 -11.78 8.70 1.24
CA GLY A 239 -11.42 9.77 0.29
C GLY A 239 -10.98 9.30 -1.11
N TYR A 240 -11.06 8.00 -1.39
CA TYR A 240 -10.73 7.42 -2.71
C TYR A 240 -11.92 7.56 -3.66
N ARG A 241 -11.69 8.10 -4.85
CA ARG A 241 -12.75 8.23 -5.85
C ARG A 241 -12.21 8.27 -7.28
N VAL A 242 -13.01 7.76 -8.21
CA VAL A 242 -12.82 8.02 -9.64
C VAL A 242 -13.27 9.44 -9.92
N LYS A 243 -12.39 10.27 -10.47
CA LYS A 243 -12.62 11.72 -10.65
C LYS A 243 -13.64 12.03 -11.70
N GLN A 244 -13.68 11.23 -12.76
CA GLN A 244 -14.58 11.38 -13.91
C GLN A 244 -14.81 10.03 -14.57
N GLU A 245 -15.74 9.94 -15.49
CA GLU A 245 -16.00 8.69 -16.22
C GLU A 245 -14.73 8.15 -16.90
N VAL A 246 -14.64 6.81 -16.95
CA VAL A 246 -13.58 6.09 -17.65
C VAL A 246 -13.57 6.49 -19.12
N GLN A 247 -12.43 6.92 -19.60
CA GLN A 247 -12.24 7.35 -20.98
C GLN A 247 -11.72 6.19 -21.85
N PHE A 248 -12.25 6.10 -23.06
CA PHE A 248 -11.81 5.16 -24.08
C PHE A 248 -11.41 5.97 -25.32
N THR A 249 -10.14 5.89 -25.67
CA THR A 249 -9.57 6.60 -26.81
C THR A 249 -9.06 5.58 -27.82
N PRO A 250 -9.53 5.60 -29.09
CA PRO A 250 -8.93 4.77 -30.12
C PRO A 250 -7.44 5.04 -30.27
N VAL A 251 -6.64 3.98 -30.40
CA VAL A 251 -5.21 4.09 -30.71
C VAL A 251 -5.07 4.38 -32.21
N ALA A 252 -4.40 5.49 -32.54
CA ALA A 252 -4.17 5.86 -33.92
C ALA A 252 -3.14 4.92 -34.59
N ALA A 253 -3.28 4.72 -35.89
CA ALA A 253 -2.40 3.81 -36.66
C ALA A 253 -0.92 4.21 -36.68
N ASP A 254 -0.63 5.51 -36.41
CA ASP A 254 0.71 6.06 -36.33
C ASP A 254 1.22 6.23 -34.89
N GLU A 255 0.41 5.85 -33.88
CA GLU A 255 0.82 5.88 -32.47
C GLU A 255 1.81 4.71 -32.19
N PRO A 256 3.03 4.97 -31.67
CA PRO A 256 4.09 3.96 -31.56
C PRO A 256 3.89 3.02 -30.36
N VAL A 257 2.67 2.45 -30.20
CA VAL A 257 2.33 1.55 -29.08
C VAL A 257 3.10 0.24 -29.10
N ASP A 258 3.55 -0.20 -30.27
CA ASP A 258 4.32 -1.45 -30.45
C ASP A 258 5.61 -1.48 -29.62
N THR A 259 6.17 -0.31 -29.28
CA THR A 259 7.35 -0.21 -28.41
C THR A 259 7.03 -0.47 -26.94
N LEU A 260 5.79 -0.32 -26.56
CA LEU A 260 5.30 -0.49 -25.18
C LEU A 260 4.82 -1.92 -24.93
N VAL A 261 4.24 -2.54 -25.96
CA VAL A 261 3.57 -3.84 -25.86
C VAL A 261 4.59 -4.98 -25.99
N PRO A 262 4.54 -6.02 -25.15
CA PRO A 262 5.41 -7.19 -25.29
C PRO A 262 5.17 -7.93 -26.61
N ALA A 263 6.21 -8.54 -27.16
CA ALA A 263 6.11 -9.36 -28.36
C ALA A 263 5.06 -10.49 -28.17
N GLY A 264 4.21 -10.70 -29.20
CA GLY A 264 3.14 -11.71 -29.17
C GLY A 264 1.95 -11.35 -28.27
N ALA A 265 1.80 -10.09 -27.89
CA ALA A 265 0.57 -9.62 -27.28
C ALA A 265 -0.54 -9.46 -28.32
N ASP A 266 -1.80 -9.46 -27.84
CA ASP A 266 -2.96 -9.18 -28.67
C ASP A 266 -2.89 -7.75 -29.27
N PRO A 267 -3.46 -7.54 -30.46
CA PRO A 267 -3.51 -6.22 -31.07
C PRO A 267 -4.18 -5.18 -30.16
N VAL A 268 -3.55 -4.03 -30.02
CA VAL A 268 -4.07 -2.91 -29.24
C VAL A 268 -4.87 -1.99 -30.15
N THR A 269 -6.11 -1.67 -29.74
CA THR A 269 -7.00 -0.78 -30.47
C THR A 269 -7.50 0.40 -29.62
N THR A 270 -7.43 0.25 -28.29
CA THR A 270 -8.04 1.20 -27.37
C THR A 270 -7.12 1.50 -26.20
N LYS A 271 -7.04 2.76 -25.83
CA LYS A 271 -6.44 3.27 -24.61
C LYS A 271 -7.54 3.58 -23.60
N VAL A 272 -7.57 2.85 -22.49
CA VAL A 272 -8.43 3.11 -21.33
C VAL A 272 -7.72 4.05 -20.39
N THR A 273 -8.39 5.13 -19.96
CA THR A 273 -7.83 6.08 -18.99
C THR A 273 -8.76 6.22 -17.80
N VAL A 274 -8.24 5.99 -16.60
CA VAL A 274 -8.93 6.20 -15.32
C VAL A 274 -8.22 7.30 -14.55
N PHE A 275 -8.94 8.33 -14.13
CA PHE A 275 -8.43 9.40 -13.29
C PHE A 275 -8.93 9.23 -11.87
N LEU A 276 -8.02 9.30 -10.90
CA LEU A 276 -8.28 9.10 -9.49
C LEU A 276 -7.96 10.34 -8.66
N GLU A 277 -8.68 10.48 -7.58
CA GLU A 277 -8.32 11.39 -6.48
C GLU A 277 -8.33 10.59 -5.18
N VAL A 278 -7.32 10.82 -4.34
CA VAL A 278 -7.22 10.25 -2.99
C VAL A 278 -7.03 11.40 -2.01
N GLU A 279 -8.04 11.63 -1.22
CA GLU A 279 -8.05 12.60 -0.14
C GLU A 279 -7.85 11.90 1.19
N GLY A 280 -6.88 12.33 1.98
CA GLY A 280 -6.61 11.72 3.29
C GLY A 280 -7.75 12.00 4.28
N ALA A 281 -8.05 11.03 5.13
CA ALA A 281 -9.10 11.12 6.14
C ALA A 281 -8.81 12.11 7.29
N ALA A 282 -7.63 12.72 7.29
CA ALA A 282 -7.19 13.71 8.28
C ALA A 282 -7.22 13.22 9.75
N HIS A 283 -6.99 11.93 9.98
CA HIS A 283 -6.89 11.38 11.34
C HIS A 283 -5.67 11.89 12.10
N TYR A 284 -4.54 12.01 11.42
CA TYR A 284 -3.29 12.57 11.91
C TYR A 284 -2.64 13.47 10.86
N LEU A 285 -2.51 12.98 9.64
CA LEU A 285 -1.91 13.71 8.54
C LEU A 285 -2.95 14.62 7.87
N PRO A 286 -2.52 15.73 7.24
CA PRO A 286 -3.45 16.61 6.52
C PRO A 286 -4.14 15.90 5.36
N ALA A 287 -5.32 16.39 4.96
CA ALA A 287 -6.11 15.81 3.86
C ALA A 287 -5.35 15.73 2.52
N TYR A 288 -4.37 16.61 2.27
CA TYR A 288 -3.54 16.50 1.06
C TYR A 288 -2.61 15.29 1.06
N ALA A 289 -2.36 14.66 2.22
CA ALA A 289 -1.48 13.49 2.33
C ALA A 289 -2.23 12.16 2.05
N GLY A 290 -3.09 12.14 1.05
CA GLY A 290 -3.85 10.95 0.63
C GLY A 290 -2.97 9.73 0.30
N ASN A 291 -1.77 9.97 -0.21
CA ASN A 291 -0.78 8.93 -0.45
C ASN A 291 -0.32 8.20 0.83
N LEU A 292 -0.17 8.90 1.93
CA LEU A 292 0.18 8.27 3.21
C LEU A 292 -1.03 7.58 3.83
N ASP A 293 -2.20 8.21 3.72
CA ASP A 293 -3.47 7.69 4.25
C ASP A 293 -3.86 6.36 3.59
N ILE A 294 -3.76 6.24 2.26
CA ILE A 294 -4.09 4.97 1.57
C ILE A 294 -3.12 3.85 1.95
N MET A 295 -1.83 4.16 2.11
CA MET A 295 -0.83 3.17 2.52
C MET A 295 -1.12 2.60 3.91
N THR A 296 -1.37 3.47 4.89
CA THR A 296 -1.63 3.05 6.26
C THR A 296 -3.00 2.39 6.41
N SER A 297 -4.00 2.82 5.65
CA SER A 297 -5.33 2.19 5.61
C SER A 297 -5.29 0.78 5.00
N ALA A 298 -4.54 0.60 3.90
CA ALA A 298 -4.34 -0.71 3.30
C ALA A 298 -3.59 -1.67 4.23
N ALA A 299 -2.54 -1.18 4.92
CA ALA A 299 -1.81 -1.96 5.91
C ALA A 299 -2.68 -2.37 7.10
N LEU A 300 -3.50 -1.45 7.63
CA LEU A 300 -4.46 -1.74 8.69
C LEU A 300 -5.45 -2.82 8.25
N ARG A 301 -6.07 -2.66 7.09
CA ARG A 301 -7.01 -3.64 6.51
C ARG A 301 -6.39 -5.03 6.38
N THR A 302 -5.14 -5.09 5.90
CA THR A 302 -4.38 -6.33 5.75
C THR A 302 -4.11 -6.99 7.10
N ALA A 303 -3.61 -6.24 8.07
CA ALA A 303 -3.32 -6.78 9.40
C ALA A 303 -4.57 -7.24 10.15
N GLU A 304 -5.70 -6.53 10.02
CA GLU A 304 -6.98 -6.98 10.59
C GLU A 304 -7.46 -8.29 9.97
N ALA A 305 -7.27 -8.47 8.67
CA ALA A 305 -7.61 -9.72 8.00
C ALA A 305 -6.71 -10.87 8.47
N ILE A 306 -5.40 -10.64 8.58
CA ILE A 306 -4.44 -11.59 9.14
C ILE A 306 -4.84 -11.95 10.59
N ALA A 307 -5.13 -10.96 11.44
CA ALA A 307 -5.49 -11.16 12.84
C ALA A 307 -6.71 -12.07 13.02
N ARG A 308 -7.71 -11.96 12.13
CA ARG A 308 -8.91 -12.82 12.15
C ARG A 308 -8.61 -14.28 11.82
N ARG A 309 -7.46 -14.57 11.18
CA ARG A 309 -7.04 -15.94 10.80
C ARG A 309 -6.01 -16.52 11.75
N LEU A 310 -5.37 -15.69 12.59
CA LEU A 310 -4.47 -16.21 13.60
C LEU A 310 -5.27 -17.09 14.59
N PRO A 311 -4.69 -18.22 15.03
CA PRO A 311 -5.32 -19.04 16.07
C PRO A 311 -5.51 -18.17 17.32
N ALA A 312 -6.68 -18.26 17.94
CA ALA A 312 -6.90 -17.62 19.24
C ALA A 312 -5.77 -18.02 20.19
N ALA A 313 -5.14 -17.03 20.83
CA ALA A 313 -4.10 -17.30 21.81
C ALA A 313 -4.62 -18.39 22.77
N ALA A 314 -3.95 -19.54 22.82
CA ALA A 314 -4.30 -20.58 23.79
C ALA A 314 -4.22 -19.92 25.16
N GLU A 315 -5.33 -19.91 25.90
CA GLU A 315 -5.32 -19.52 27.30
C GLU A 315 -4.29 -20.44 27.97
N VAL A 316 -3.17 -19.85 28.35
CA VAL A 316 -2.16 -20.54 29.15
C VAL A 316 -2.81 -20.76 30.51
N ALA A 317 -3.21 -22.00 30.74
CA ALA A 317 -3.80 -22.47 31.99
C ALA A 317 -2.77 -22.50 33.11
#